data_800c2edb2c7b4a986c76c429ad7dd61e
#
_entry.id   800c2edb2c7b4a986c76c429ad7dd61e
#
_cell.length_a   1.000
_cell.length_b   1.000
_cell.length_c   1.000
_cell.angle_alpha   90.00
_cell.angle_beta   90.00
_cell.angle_gamma   90.00
#
_symmetry.space_group_name_H-M   'P 1'
#
loop_
_entity.id
_entity.type
_entity.pdbx_description
1 polymer ?
#
loop_
_entity_poly.entity_id
_entity_poly.type
_entity_poly.pdbx_seq_one_letter_code
_entity_poly.pdbx_strand_id
1 'polypeptide(L)'
;MKDPADATAATATMDPDAPSRFAVWASAIAWPLASFAALLAAWEWLVPLAQIPEYILPVPSAFFDRLWTDRALITEHTLITAKEIVLGFLMAAVVSIPLGYVIVSVKILEKAVYPVIVFFQLVPKIAIAPLFVVWFGFGLFPKVLLTFLLCFFPTLVASMTGFRALDERVLYLTRSMGMTGWQTFRLVRVPAALTYIFSGLKVSAVFAATGAIVGEFVGAHAGLGYLLLRGTSFLDMPLIFACLVALSFVGILFSYLVDGLEVLLMPWQRKT
;
A
#
# COMPACT_ATOMS: atom_id res chain seq x y z
N MET A 1 47.08 32.59 -32.97
CA MET A 1 46.67 33.84 -32.34
C MET A 1 45.16 33.82 -32.33
N LYS A 2 44.57 33.23 -31.25
CA LYS A 2 43.12 33.13 -31.05
C LYS A 2 42.75 34.18 -30.02
N ASP A 3 41.79 34.99 -30.38
CA ASP A 3 41.31 36.15 -29.63
C ASP A 3 40.65 35.70 -28.30
N PRO A 4 41.02 36.31 -27.15
CA PRO A 4 40.46 35.94 -25.86
C PRO A 4 39.21 36.74 -25.45
N ALA A 5 38.34 37.10 -26.41
CA ALA A 5 37.26 38.06 -26.19
C ALA A 5 35.83 37.46 -26.28
N ASP A 6 35.64 36.17 -26.06
CA ASP A 6 34.30 35.59 -26.12
C ASP A 6 33.93 34.75 -24.86
N ALA A 7 34.37 35.26 -23.71
CA ALA A 7 33.86 34.84 -22.42
C ALA A 7 32.70 35.77 -22.00
N THR A 8 31.65 35.86 -22.82
CA THR A 8 30.38 36.46 -22.39
C THR A 8 29.78 35.56 -21.34
N ALA A 9 29.99 35.95 -20.09
CA ALA A 9 29.31 35.42 -18.92
C ALA A 9 27.79 35.40 -19.22
N ALA A 10 27.25 34.22 -19.36
CA ALA A 10 25.82 34.02 -19.31
C ALA A 10 25.35 34.41 -17.89
N THR A 11 25.10 35.70 -17.69
CA THR A 11 24.30 36.19 -16.57
C THR A 11 22.94 35.54 -16.73
N ALA A 12 22.69 34.52 -15.96
CA ALA A 12 21.34 33.96 -15.78
C ALA A 12 20.49 35.14 -15.29
N THR A 13 19.78 35.78 -16.22
CA THR A 13 18.74 36.74 -15.88
C THR A 13 17.69 35.96 -15.10
N MET A 14 17.67 36.13 -13.76
CA MET A 14 16.58 35.70 -12.93
C MET A 14 15.33 36.36 -13.49
N ASP A 15 14.42 35.55 -14.04
CA ASP A 15 13.10 35.98 -14.47
C ASP A 15 12.37 36.50 -13.22
N PRO A 16 12.10 37.84 -13.13
CA PRO A 16 11.43 38.39 -11.94
C PRO A 16 10.01 37.89 -11.76
N ASP A 17 9.41 37.26 -12.76
CA ASP A 17 8.06 36.65 -12.73
C ASP A 17 8.09 35.16 -12.44
N ALA A 18 9.25 34.55 -12.21
CA ALA A 18 9.29 33.14 -11.82
C ALA A 18 8.62 32.94 -10.47
N PRO A 19 7.55 32.11 -10.38
CA PRO A 19 6.83 31.91 -9.14
C PRO A 19 7.77 31.38 -8.06
N SER A 20 7.76 31.97 -6.88
CA SER A 20 8.59 31.53 -5.78
C SER A 20 8.37 30.03 -5.52
N ARG A 21 9.42 29.31 -5.13
CA ARG A 21 9.34 27.87 -4.81
C ARG A 21 8.19 27.59 -3.82
N PHE A 22 7.92 28.51 -2.91
CA PHE A 22 6.79 28.44 -1.98
C PHE A 22 5.44 28.54 -2.70
N ALA A 23 5.29 29.44 -3.69
CA ALA A 23 4.04 29.57 -4.45
C ALA A 23 3.77 28.31 -5.31
N VAL A 24 4.79 27.68 -5.88
CA VAL A 24 4.67 26.43 -6.61
C VAL A 24 4.27 25.29 -5.66
N TRP A 25 4.87 25.19 -4.48
CA TRP A 25 4.51 24.19 -3.48
C TRP A 25 3.09 24.45 -2.92
N ALA A 26 2.76 25.70 -2.64
CA ALA A 26 1.42 26.07 -2.17
C ALA A 26 0.34 25.72 -3.20
N SER A 27 0.58 26.03 -4.49
CA SER A 27 -0.38 25.68 -5.55
C SER A 27 -0.50 24.17 -5.77
N ALA A 28 0.59 23.42 -5.67
CA ALA A 28 0.59 21.98 -5.82
C ALA A 28 -0.29 21.26 -4.77
N ILE A 29 -0.46 21.85 -3.59
CA ILE A 29 -1.32 21.31 -2.52
C ILE A 29 -2.71 21.96 -2.54
N ALA A 30 -2.80 23.26 -2.84
CA ALA A 30 -4.05 24.00 -2.79
C ALA A 30 -5.08 23.51 -3.82
N TRP A 31 -4.66 23.20 -5.04
CA TRP A 31 -5.58 22.72 -6.08
C TRP A 31 -6.22 21.37 -5.76
N PRO A 32 -5.49 20.30 -5.34
CA PRO A 32 -6.11 19.05 -4.91
C PRO A 32 -7.05 19.23 -3.70
N LEU A 33 -6.65 20.03 -2.71
CA LEU A 33 -7.51 20.31 -1.54
C LEU A 33 -8.77 21.08 -1.93
N ALA A 34 -8.64 22.11 -2.78
CA ALA A 34 -9.79 22.87 -3.28
C ALA A 34 -10.75 21.98 -4.10
N SER A 35 -10.23 21.10 -4.96
CA SER A 35 -11.02 20.15 -5.72
C SER A 35 -11.76 19.16 -4.82
N PHE A 36 -11.09 18.65 -3.78
CA PHE A 36 -11.70 17.74 -2.83
C PHE A 36 -12.76 18.44 -1.96
N ALA A 37 -12.47 19.66 -1.50
CA ALA A 37 -13.43 20.47 -0.76
C ALA A 37 -14.66 20.83 -1.63
N ALA A 38 -14.44 21.20 -2.89
CA ALA A 38 -15.53 21.48 -3.83
C ALA A 38 -16.40 20.23 -4.09
N LEU A 39 -15.78 19.05 -4.20
CA LEU A 39 -16.51 17.78 -4.35
C LEU A 39 -17.37 17.49 -3.11
N LEU A 40 -16.81 17.64 -1.90
CA LEU A 40 -17.56 17.45 -0.66
C LEU A 40 -18.68 18.47 -0.50
N ALA A 41 -18.43 19.73 -0.84
CA ALA A 41 -19.46 20.77 -0.82
C ALA A 41 -20.56 20.48 -1.84
N ALA A 42 -20.21 20.11 -3.05
CA ALA A 42 -21.19 19.70 -4.05
C ALA A 42 -22.04 18.51 -3.56
N TRP A 43 -21.42 17.50 -2.95
CA TRP A 43 -22.13 16.35 -2.38
C TRP A 43 -23.08 16.79 -1.25
N GLU A 44 -22.61 17.64 -0.32
CA GLU A 44 -23.42 18.16 0.79
C GLU A 44 -24.69 18.86 0.32
N TRP A 45 -24.63 19.61 -0.80
CA TRP A 45 -25.76 20.38 -1.31
C TRP A 45 -26.62 19.63 -2.33
N LEU A 46 -26.02 18.80 -3.17
CA LEU A 46 -26.77 18.11 -4.24
C LEU A 46 -27.65 16.98 -3.71
N VAL A 47 -27.25 16.28 -2.66
CA VAL A 47 -28.02 15.14 -2.11
C VAL A 47 -29.37 15.62 -1.54
N PRO A 48 -29.43 16.65 -0.68
CA PRO A 48 -30.72 17.19 -0.24
C PRO A 48 -31.54 17.83 -1.36
N LEU A 49 -30.89 18.52 -2.30
CA LEU A 49 -31.57 19.12 -3.47
C LEU A 49 -32.24 18.07 -4.34
N ALA A 50 -31.60 16.92 -4.53
CA ALA A 50 -32.15 15.78 -5.25
C ALA A 50 -33.12 14.93 -4.42
N GLN A 51 -33.39 15.31 -3.17
CA GLN A 51 -34.30 14.60 -2.23
C GLN A 51 -33.92 13.12 -2.05
N ILE A 52 -32.62 12.80 -2.13
CA ILE A 52 -32.14 11.44 -1.95
C ILE A 52 -32.21 11.09 -0.44
N PRO A 53 -32.93 10.01 -0.05
CA PRO A 53 -33.02 9.62 1.36
C PRO A 53 -31.67 9.26 1.94
N GLU A 54 -31.46 9.60 3.24
CA GLU A 54 -30.20 9.35 3.96
C GLU A 54 -29.78 7.87 4.00
N TYR A 55 -30.75 6.96 4.03
CA TYR A 55 -30.49 5.50 3.98
C TYR A 55 -29.99 5.00 2.61
N ILE A 56 -30.00 5.86 1.56
CA ILE A 56 -29.40 5.55 0.25
C ILE A 56 -28.04 6.21 0.15
N LEU A 57 -27.97 7.52 0.42
CA LEU A 57 -26.74 8.30 0.34
C LEU A 57 -26.74 9.40 1.39
N PRO A 58 -25.94 9.27 2.47
CA PRO A 58 -25.83 10.27 3.50
C PRO A 58 -25.04 11.48 2.99
N VAL A 59 -25.33 12.65 3.54
CA VAL A 59 -24.52 13.84 3.33
C VAL A 59 -23.20 13.75 4.12
N PRO A 60 -22.13 14.40 3.65
CA PRO A 60 -20.85 14.42 4.36
C PRO A 60 -20.94 14.79 5.83
N SER A 61 -21.70 15.82 6.19
CA SER A 61 -21.90 16.22 7.58
C SER A 61 -22.47 15.10 8.46
N ALA A 62 -23.41 14.30 7.95
CA ALA A 62 -24.03 13.22 8.71
C ALA A 62 -23.04 12.11 9.07
N PHE A 63 -22.18 11.68 8.14
CA PHE A 63 -21.20 10.63 8.47
C PHE A 63 -19.99 11.16 9.27
N PHE A 64 -19.62 12.44 9.16
CA PHE A 64 -18.62 13.03 10.04
C PHE A 64 -19.16 13.22 11.48
N ASP A 65 -20.41 13.59 11.64
CA ASP A 65 -21.07 13.64 12.96
C ASP A 65 -21.14 12.23 13.56
N ARG A 66 -21.51 11.23 12.75
CA ARG A 66 -21.51 9.82 13.16
C ARG A 66 -20.14 9.32 13.58
N LEU A 67 -19.09 9.70 12.84
CA LEU A 67 -17.71 9.38 13.18
C LEU A 67 -17.30 9.96 14.53
N TRP A 68 -17.74 11.19 14.82
CA TRP A 68 -17.47 11.86 16.09
C TRP A 68 -18.27 11.27 17.25
N THR A 69 -19.55 11.03 17.04
CA THR A 69 -20.46 10.49 18.06
C THR A 69 -20.05 9.07 18.47
N ASP A 70 -19.77 8.22 17.50
CA ASP A 70 -19.39 6.82 17.73
C ASP A 70 -17.86 6.60 17.76
N ARG A 71 -17.07 7.66 17.97
CA ARG A 71 -15.60 7.58 17.91
C ARG A 71 -14.99 6.48 18.76
N ALA A 72 -15.54 6.19 19.95
CA ALA A 72 -15.04 5.12 20.82
C ALA A 72 -15.23 3.74 20.17
N LEU A 73 -16.42 3.46 19.67
CA LEU A 73 -16.76 2.23 18.95
C LEU A 73 -15.91 2.08 17.70
N ILE A 74 -15.88 3.11 16.86
CA ILE A 74 -15.13 3.07 15.59
C ILE A 74 -13.62 2.90 15.85
N THR A 75 -13.06 3.56 16.87
CA THR A 75 -11.63 3.42 17.22
C THR A 75 -11.32 2.00 17.68
N GLU A 76 -12.14 1.39 18.54
CA GLU A 76 -11.97 0.01 18.99
C GLU A 76 -11.93 -0.95 17.78
N HIS A 77 -12.91 -0.86 16.90
CA HIS A 77 -12.98 -1.70 15.69
C HIS A 77 -11.85 -1.40 14.70
N THR A 78 -11.43 -0.14 14.59
CA THR A 78 -10.28 0.29 13.78
C THR A 78 -8.98 -0.38 14.22
N LEU A 79 -8.73 -0.46 15.54
CA LEU A 79 -7.54 -1.11 16.09
C LEU A 79 -7.52 -2.62 15.80
N ILE A 80 -8.68 -3.27 15.79
CA ILE A 80 -8.80 -4.69 15.44
C ILE A 80 -8.44 -4.91 13.97
N THR A 81 -9.05 -4.14 13.06
CA THR A 81 -8.74 -4.20 11.63
C THR A 81 -7.27 -3.85 11.34
N ALA A 82 -6.73 -2.81 11.99
CA ALA A 82 -5.33 -2.44 11.85
C ALA A 82 -4.37 -3.56 12.28
N LYS A 83 -4.68 -4.28 13.36
CA LYS A 83 -3.93 -5.46 13.81
C LYS A 83 -3.93 -6.56 12.76
N GLU A 84 -5.06 -6.83 12.12
CA GLU A 84 -5.19 -7.84 11.04
C GLU A 84 -4.39 -7.45 9.80
N ILE A 85 -4.43 -6.17 9.41
CA ILE A 85 -3.63 -5.59 8.32
C ILE A 85 -2.14 -5.81 8.59
N VAL A 86 -1.66 -5.39 9.76
CA VAL A 86 -0.24 -5.47 10.11
C VAL A 86 0.24 -6.91 10.16
N LEU A 87 -0.51 -7.79 10.84
CA LEU A 87 -0.11 -9.21 10.98
C LEU A 87 -0.08 -9.94 9.64
N GLY A 88 -1.10 -9.77 8.80
CA GLY A 88 -1.17 -10.41 7.49
C GLY A 88 -0.07 -9.90 6.54
N PHE A 89 0.16 -8.59 6.53
CA PHE A 89 1.22 -7.97 5.75
C PHE A 89 2.62 -8.42 6.19
N LEU A 90 2.91 -8.39 7.48
CA LEU A 90 4.22 -8.83 8.01
C LEU A 90 4.47 -10.30 7.71
N MET A 91 3.46 -11.16 7.91
CA MET A 91 3.56 -12.57 7.57
C MET A 91 3.85 -12.76 6.08
N ALA A 92 3.19 -11.99 5.20
CA ALA A 92 3.44 -12.02 3.77
C ALA A 92 4.88 -11.57 3.44
N ALA A 93 5.36 -10.48 4.02
CA ALA A 93 6.72 -9.99 3.80
C ALA A 93 7.77 -11.00 4.26
N VAL A 94 7.63 -11.53 5.47
CA VAL A 94 8.58 -12.51 6.06
C VAL A 94 8.66 -13.80 5.26
N VAL A 95 7.55 -14.26 4.68
CA VAL A 95 7.52 -15.51 3.89
C VAL A 95 7.91 -15.26 2.43
N SER A 96 7.35 -14.22 1.79
CA SER A 96 7.52 -13.98 0.34
C SER A 96 8.94 -13.57 -0.04
N ILE A 97 9.59 -12.72 0.79
CA ILE A 97 10.91 -12.18 0.43
C ILE A 97 11.97 -13.29 0.39
N PRO A 98 12.15 -14.11 1.46
CA PRO A 98 13.09 -15.23 1.40
C PRO A 98 12.73 -16.26 0.33
N LEU A 99 11.43 -16.57 0.18
CA LEU A 99 10.97 -17.52 -0.84
C LEU A 99 11.30 -17.02 -2.25
N GLY A 100 11.10 -15.73 -2.54
CA GLY A 100 11.48 -15.13 -3.81
C GLY A 100 12.96 -15.27 -4.13
N TYR A 101 13.82 -15.06 -3.11
CA TYR A 101 15.26 -15.30 -3.25
C TYR A 101 15.59 -16.78 -3.55
N VAL A 102 15.01 -17.70 -2.80
CA VAL A 102 15.25 -19.15 -2.99
C VAL A 102 14.84 -19.60 -4.39
N ILE A 103 13.65 -19.18 -4.85
CA ILE A 103 13.13 -19.53 -6.19
C ILE A 103 14.09 -19.05 -7.29
N VAL A 104 14.52 -17.78 -7.24
CA VAL A 104 15.40 -17.19 -8.28
C VAL A 104 16.84 -17.74 -8.20
N SER A 105 17.27 -18.22 -7.04
CA SER A 105 18.63 -18.77 -6.86
C SER A 105 18.83 -20.09 -7.62
N VAL A 106 17.75 -20.81 -7.97
CA VAL A 106 17.80 -22.10 -8.67
C VAL A 106 16.99 -22.00 -9.96
N LYS A 107 17.68 -21.91 -11.13
CA LYS A 107 17.06 -21.72 -12.45
C LYS A 107 15.97 -22.75 -12.77
N ILE A 108 16.12 -24.00 -12.33
CA ILE A 108 15.12 -25.06 -12.55
C ILE A 108 13.88 -24.79 -11.72
N LEU A 109 14.06 -24.42 -10.44
CA LEU A 109 12.97 -24.10 -9.52
C LEU A 109 12.17 -22.88 -10.03
N GLU A 110 12.88 -21.86 -10.50
CA GLU A 110 12.26 -20.67 -11.07
C GLU A 110 11.37 -21.01 -12.27
N LYS A 111 11.90 -21.80 -13.24
CA LYS A 111 11.13 -22.20 -14.42
C LYS A 111 9.91 -23.06 -14.08
N ALA A 112 10.01 -23.90 -13.05
CA ALA A 112 8.92 -24.79 -12.64
C ALA A 112 7.86 -24.04 -11.83
N VAL A 113 8.26 -23.15 -10.91
CA VAL A 113 7.36 -22.51 -9.95
C VAL A 113 6.71 -21.24 -10.51
N TYR A 114 7.41 -20.50 -11.39
CA TYR A 114 6.87 -19.24 -11.93
C TYR A 114 5.49 -19.37 -12.61
N PRO A 115 5.24 -20.38 -13.50
CA PRO A 115 3.91 -20.56 -14.09
C PRO A 115 2.83 -20.86 -13.04
N VAL A 116 3.19 -21.59 -11.98
CA VAL A 116 2.29 -21.93 -10.87
C VAL A 116 1.93 -20.67 -10.07
N ILE A 117 2.91 -19.80 -9.80
CA ILE A 117 2.67 -18.52 -9.15
C ILE A 117 1.70 -17.67 -9.97
N VAL A 118 1.94 -17.57 -11.29
CA VAL A 118 1.06 -16.80 -12.19
C VAL A 118 -0.36 -17.38 -12.18
N PHE A 119 -0.51 -18.69 -12.23
CA PHE A 119 -1.81 -19.35 -12.14
C PHE A 119 -2.54 -18.97 -10.84
N PHE A 120 -1.87 -19.08 -9.69
CA PHE A 120 -2.49 -18.73 -8.40
C PHE A 120 -2.76 -17.24 -8.24
N GLN A 121 -2.07 -16.36 -8.97
CA GLN A 121 -2.43 -14.94 -9.00
C GLN A 121 -3.81 -14.68 -9.62
N LEU A 122 -4.21 -15.46 -10.61
CA LEU A 122 -5.49 -15.35 -11.31
C LEU A 122 -6.67 -15.91 -10.51
N VAL A 123 -6.39 -16.78 -9.52
CA VAL A 123 -7.45 -17.32 -8.66
C VAL A 123 -8.08 -16.19 -7.84
N PRO A 124 -9.43 -16.06 -7.83
CA PRO A 124 -10.11 -15.02 -7.06
C PRO A 124 -10.02 -15.31 -5.55
N LYS A 125 -8.96 -14.80 -4.92
CA LYS A 125 -8.61 -15.06 -3.52
C LYS A 125 -9.72 -14.68 -2.53
N ILE A 126 -10.50 -13.66 -2.87
CA ILE A 126 -11.65 -13.21 -2.07
C ILE A 126 -12.69 -14.33 -1.94
N ALA A 127 -12.88 -15.14 -2.98
CA ALA A 127 -13.82 -16.26 -2.97
C ALA A 127 -13.40 -17.41 -2.03
N ILE A 128 -12.13 -17.43 -1.60
CA ILE A 128 -11.61 -18.44 -0.67
C ILE A 128 -11.91 -18.08 0.81
N ALA A 129 -12.30 -16.84 1.09
CA ALA A 129 -12.54 -16.38 2.46
C ALA A 129 -13.53 -17.27 3.26
N PRO A 130 -14.71 -17.69 2.72
CA PRO A 130 -15.60 -18.60 3.43
C PRO A 130 -14.95 -19.95 3.75
N LEU A 131 -14.10 -20.43 2.86
CA LEU A 131 -13.40 -21.71 3.02
C LEU A 131 -12.43 -21.68 4.21
N PHE A 132 -11.74 -20.55 4.40
CA PHE A 132 -10.85 -20.37 5.55
C PHE A 132 -11.61 -20.39 6.87
N VAL A 133 -12.82 -19.83 6.92
CA VAL A 133 -13.67 -19.90 8.11
C VAL A 133 -14.14 -21.32 8.38
N VAL A 134 -14.47 -22.09 7.34
CA VAL A 134 -14.86 -23.51 7.48
C VAL A 134 -13.69 -24.37 7.98
N TRP A 135 -12.47 -24.13 7.49
CA TRP A 135 -11.30 -24.93 7.85
C TRP A 135 -10.71 -24.57 9.22
N PHE A 136 -10.66 -23.29 9.55
CA PHE A 136 -9.94 -22.76 10.71
C PHE A 136 -10.87 -22.19 11.80
N GLY A 137 -12.18 -22.19 11.55
CA GLY A 137 -13.16 -21.60 12.47
C GLY A 137 -13.18 -20.07 12.42
N PHE A 138 -13.96 -19.49 13.32
CA PHE A 138 -14.04 -18.04 13.51
C PHE A 138 -12.85 -17.53 14.33
N GLY A 139 -12.40 -16.30 14.08
CA GLY A 139 -11.36 -15.68 14.87
C GLY A 139 -10.37 -14.84 14.07
N LEU A 140 -9.24 -14.54 14.68
CA LEU A 140 -8.20 -13.71 14.08
C LEU A 140 -7.45 -14.44 12.93
N PHE A 141 -7.20 -15.73 13.10
CA PHE A 141 -6.34 -16.51 12.20
C PHE A 141 -6.81 -16.54 10.75
N PRO A 142 -8.09 -16.91 10.42
CA PRO A 142 -8.55 -16.93 9.02
C PRO A 142 -8.50 -15.56 8.36
N LYS A 143 -8.72 -14.47 9.10
CA LYS A 143 -8.66 -13.09 8.60
C LYS A 143 -7.23 -12.67 8.28
N VAL A 144 -6.29 -12.95 9.18
CA VAL A 144 -4.87 -12.73 8.96
C VAL A 144 -4.37 -13.57 7.78
N LEU A 145 -4.83 -14.82 7.65
CA LEU A 145 -4.44 -15.70 6.56
C LEU A 145 -4.95 -15.19 5.20
N LEU A 146 -6.15 -14.63 5.13
CA LEU A 146 -6.68 -14.03 3.92
C LEU A 146 -5.88 -12.77 3.54
N THR A 147 -5.59 -11.91 4.51
CA THR A 147 -4.75 -10.72 4.32
C THR A 147 -3.35 -11.12 3.84
N PHE A 148 -2.75 -12.14 4.47
CA PHE A 148 -1.50 -12.74 4.02
C PHE A 148 -1.57 -13.17 2.55
N LEU A 149 -2.59 -13.94 2.17
CA LEU A 149 -2.73 -14.48 0.82
C LEU A 149 -2.83 -13.38 -0.26
N LEU A 150 -3.52 -12.28 0.06
CA LEU A 150 -3.62 -11.12 -0.84
C LEU A 150 -2.28 -10.38 -0.99
N CYS A 151 -1.51 -10.26 0.09
CA CYS A 151 -0.22 -9.58 0.10
C CYS A 151 0.93 -10.45 -0.42
N PHE A 152 0.82 -11.79 -0.29
CA PHE A 152 1.87 -12.76 -0.58
C PHE A 152 2.35 -12.69 -2.03
N PHE A 153 1.42 -12.78 -2.99
CA PHE A 153 1.79 -12.87 -4.40
C PHE A 153 2.44 -11.60 -4.96
N PRO A 154 1.90 -10.39 -4.72
CA PRO A 154 2.56 -9.15 -5.17
C PRO A 154 3.97 -9.02 -4.58
N THR A 155 4.14 -9.29 -3.27
CA THR A 155 5.44 -9.23 -2.61
C THR A 155 6.39 -10.30 -3.16
N LEU A 156 5.91 -11.52 -3.41
CA LEU A 156 6.73 -12.62 -3.95
C LEU A 156 7.27 -12.29 -5.35
N VAL A 157 6.39 -11.84 -6.25
CA VAL A 157 6.79 -11.50 -7.63
C VAL A 157 7.74 -10.33 -7.66
N ALA A 158 7.48 -9.29 -6.86
CA ALA A 158 8.39 -8.15 -6.73
C ALA A 158 9.76 -8.57 -6.16
N SER A 159 9.78 -9.46 -5.18
CA SER A 159 11.02 -10.02 -4.62
C SER A 159 11.79 -10.83 -5.66
N MET A 160 11.12 -11.71 -6.40
CA MET A 160 11.74 -12.46 -7.49
C MET A 160 12.34 -11.52 -8.55
N THR A 161 11.58 -10.48 -8.96
CA THR A 161 12.05 -9.47 -9.92
C THR A 161 13.27 -8.73 -9.39
N GLY A 162 13.26 -8.32 -8.13
CA GLY A 162 14.36 -7.62 -7.49
C GLY A 162 15.65 -8.46 -7.42
N PHE A 163 15.55 -9.71 -6.99
CA PHE A 163 16.73 -10.59 -6.94
C PHE A 163 17.24 -11.02 -8.33
N ARG A 164 16.40 -10.95 -9.36
CA ARG A 164 16.79 -11.20 -10.76
C ARG A 164 17.40 -9.96 -11.44
N ALA A 165 17.06 -8.75 -11.01
CA ALA A 165 17.45 -7.51 -11.66
C ALA A 165 18.96 -7.23 -11.61
N LEU A 166 19.71 -7.94 -10.77
CA LEU A 166 21.17 -7.78 -10.68
C LEU A 166 21.87 -8.39 -11.88
N ASP A 167 22.63 -7.55 -12.62
CA ASP A 167 23.42 -7.98 -13.79
C ASP A 167 24.48 -9.02 -13.37
N GLU A 168 24.59 -10.08 -14.15
CA GLU A 168 25.61 -11.13 -13.96
C GLU A 168 27.03 -10.54 -13.97
N ARG A 169 27.27 -9.45 -14.72
CA ARG A 169 28.57 -8.74 -14.75
C ARG A 169 28.98 -8.23 -13.37
N VAL A 170 28.01 -7.72 -12.59
CA VAL A 170 28.26 -7.27 -11.23
C VAL A 170 28.65 -8.45 -10.34
N LEU A 171 28.03 -9.63 -10.54
CA LEU A 171 28.39 -10.85 -9.82
C LEU A 171 29.80 -11.37 -10.19
N TYR A 172 30.22 -11.24 -11.44
CA TYR A 172 31.60 -11.54 -11.82
C TYR A 172 32.60 -10.58 -11.15
N LEU A 173 32.30 -9.29 -11.13
CA LEU A 173 33.12 -8.29 -10.47
C LEU A 173 33.29 -8.57 -8.96
N THR A 174 32.20 -8.88 -8.26
CA THR A 174 32.27 -9.19 -6.83
C THR A 174 33.16 -10.43 -6.55
N ARG A 175 33.08 -11.43 -7.41
CA ARG A 175 33.95 -12.62 -7.32
C ARG A 175 35.43 -12.27 -7.59
N SER A 176 35.70 -11.45 -8.61
CA SER A 176 37.06 -10.99 -8.91
C SER A 176 37.68 -10.17 -7.75
N MET A 177 36.86 -9.50 -6.97
CA MET A 177 37.28 -8.79 -5.76
C MET A 177 37.43 -9.71 -4.54
N GLY A 178 37.23 -11.02 -4.68
CA GLY A 178 37.39 -11.99 -3.60
C GLY A 178 36.23 -12.01 -2.60
N MET A 179 35.06 -11.45 -2.93
CA MET A 179 33.89 -11.46 -2.05
C MET A 179 33.35 -12.88 -1.88
N THR A 180 33.02 -13.24 -0.64
CA THR A 180 32.31 -14.49 -0.36
C THR A 180 30.85 -14.41 -0.83
N GLY A 181 30.19 -15.57 -1.01
CA GLY A 181 28.78 -15.61 -1.41
C GLY A 181 27.86 -14.84 -0.45
N TRP A 182 28.14 -14.91 0.86
CA TRP A 182 27.39 -14.17 1.87
C TRP A 182 27.61 -12.66 1.81
N GLN A 183 28.84 -12.21 1.56
CA GLN A 183 29.17 -10.80 1.33
C GLN A 183 28.46 -10.27 0.10
N THR A 184 28.52 -11.02 -1.02
CA THR A 184 27.79 -10.68 -2.27
C THR A 184 26.28 -10.58 -2.03
N PHE A 185 25.72 -11.52 -1.26
CA PHE A 185 24.29 -11.49 -0.93
C PHE A 185 23.92 -10.24 -0.12
N ARG A 186 24.61 -10.01 1.01
CA ARG A 186 24.27 -8.95 1.96
C ARG A 186 24.58 -7.54 1.43
N LEU A 187 25.72 -7.37 0.74
CA LEU A 187 26.23 -6.04 0.35
C LEU A 187 25.82 -5.63 -1.06
N VAL A 188 25.42 -6.59 -1.92
CA VAL A 188 25.13 -6.28 -3.33
C VAL A 188 23.71 -6.73 -3.70
N ARG A 189 23.37 -8.02 -3.52
CA ARG A 189 22.06 -8.55 -3.96
C ARG A 189 20.89 -7.96 -3.18
N VAL A 190 20.95 -7.94 -1.85
CA VAL A 190 19.88 -7.41 -1.02
C VAL A 190 19.66 -5.92 -1.27
N PRO A 191 20.67 -5.03 -1.22
CA PRO A 191 20.47 -3.62 -1.52
C PRO A 191 19.93 -3.34 -2.92
N ALA A 192 20.38 -4.09 -3.93
CA ALA A 192 19.85 -3.94 -5.29
C ALA A 192 18.39 -4.41 -5.42
N ALA A 193 18.00 -5.47 -4.71
CA ALA A 193 16.65 -6.01 -4.73
C ALA A 193 15.65 -5.15 -3.94
N LEU A 194 16.09 -4.39 -2.92
CA LEU A 194 15.22 -3.64 -2.00
C LEU A 194 14.26 -2.69 -2.73
N THR A 195 14.72 -2.02 -3.79
CA THR A 195 13.87 -1.11 -4.60
C THR A 195 12.63 -1.81 -5.14
N TYR A 196 12.82 -3.00 -5.69
CA TYR A 196 11.73 -3.81 -6.23
C TYR A 196 10.87 -4.41 -5.11
N ILE A 197 11.50 -4.86 -4.04
CA ILE A 197 10.81 -5.41 -2.86
C ILE A 197 9.88 -4.36 -2.26
N PHE A 198 10.36 -3.12 -2.05
CA PHE A 198 9.54 -2.04 -1.53
C PHE A 198 8.41 -1.65 -2.49
N SER A 199 8.65 -1.65 -3.81
CA SER A 199 7.57 -1.48 -4.78
C SER A 199 6.46 -2.52 -4.61
N GLY A 200 6.83 -3.80 -4.40
CA GLY A 200 5.86 -4.86 -4.11
C GLY A 200 5.18 -4.71 -2.75
N LEU A 201 5.91 -4.30 -1.71
CA LEU A 201 5.37 -4.05 -0.37
C LEU A 201 4.35 -2.90 -0.38
N LYS A 202 4.57 -1.82 -1.13
CA LYS A 202 3.60 -0.72 -1.29
C LYS A 202 2.30 -1.20 -1.93
N VAL A 203 2.38 -2.00 -2.99
CA VAL A 203 1.20 -2.62 -3.60
C VAL A 203 0.49 -3.54 -2.60
N SER A 204 1.24 -4.34 -1.86
CA SER A 204 0.70 -5.25 -0.84
C SER A 204 0.07 -4.50 0.34
N ALA A 205 0.56 -3.32 0.70
CA ALA A 205 -0.04 -2.48 1.75
C ALA A 205 -1.49 -2.08 1.41
N VAL A 206 -1.75 -1.76 0.14
CA VAL A 206 -3.13 -1.48 -0.34
C VAL A 206 -4.00 -2.74 -0.26
N PHE A 207 -3.47 -3.89 -0.68
CA PHE A 207 -4.21 -5.16 -0.61
C PHE A 207 -4.42 -5.66 0.82
N ALA A 208 -3.57 -5.27 1.78
CA ALA A 208 -3.72 -5.67 3.16
C ALA A 208 -5.02 -5.16 3.79
N ALA A 209 -5.40 -3.91 3.53
CA ALA A 209 -6.67 -3.35 3.99
C ALA A 209 -7.87 -4.11 3.37
N THR A 210 -7.82 -4.39 2.07
CA THR A 210 -8.85 -5.19 1.39
C THR A 210 -8.96 -6.59 1.98
N GLY A 211 -7.83 -7.24 2.27
CA GLY A 211 -7.78 -8.58 2.84
C GLY A 211 -8.41 -8.67 4.23
N ALA A 212 -8.09 -7.71 5.09
CA ALA A 212 -8.65 -7.64 6.43
C ALA A 212 -10.18 -7.50 6.39
N ILE A 213 -10.70 -6.53 5.58
CA ILE A 213 -12.14 -6.30 5.47
C ILE A 213 -12.89 -7.51 4.92
N VAL A 214 -12.39 -8.10 3.84
CA VAL A 214 -13.02 -9.29 3.27
C VAL A 214 -13.02 -10.45 4.27
N GLY A 215 -11.94 -10.61 5.04
CA GLY A 215 -11.88 -11.55 6.15
C GLY A 215 -12.94 -11.28 7.23
N GLU A 216 -13.17 -10.00 7.53
CA GLU A 216 -14.18 -9.58 8.49
C GLU A 216 -15.62 -9.77 7.98
N PHE A 217 -15.86 -9.62 6.67
CA PHE A 217 -17.19 -9.86 6.09
C PHE A 217 -17.67 -11.29 6.23
N VAL A 218 -16.78 -12.27 6.28
CA VAL A 218 -17.16 -13.69 6.25
C VAL A 218 -17.43 -14.28 7.64
N GLY A 219 -17.07 -13.60 8.71
CA GLY A 219 -17.32 -14.24 10.01
C GLY A 219 -16.70 -13.53 11.20
N ALA A 220 -16.62 -12.21 11.14
CA ALA A 220 -16.13 -11.43 12.27
C ALA A 220 -17.27 -11.05 13.22
N HIS A 221 -16.90 -10.96 14.51
CA HIS A 221 -17.73 -10.32 15.54
C HIS A 221 -17.20 -8.93 15.92
N ALA A 222 -16.10 -8.50 15.30
CA ALA A 222 -15.47 -7.21 15.54
C ALA A 222 -14.56 -6.83 14.36
N GLY A 223 -14.31 -5.53 14.20
CA GLY A 223 -13.56 -4.91 13.13
C GLY A 223 -14.40 -3.93 12.31
N LEU A 224 -13.77 -3.13 11.45
CA LEU A 224 -14.47 -2.16 10.61
C LEU A 224 -15.39 -2.84 9.59
N GLY A 225 -14.98 -3.99 9.02
CA GLY A 225 -15.80 -4.77 8.11
C GLY A 225 -17.05 -5.35 8.80
N TYR A 226 -16.94 -5.76 10.05
CA TYR A 226 -18.10 -6.15 10.85
C TYR A 226 -19.06 -4.96 11.03
N LEU A 227 -18.56 -3.76 11.35
CA LEU A 227 -19.42 -2.57 11.46
C LEU A 227 -20.07 -2.20 10.13
N LEU A 228 -19.39 -2.38 9.00
CA LEU A 228 -19.94 -2.18 7.66
C LEU A 228 -21.12 -3.12 7.41
N LEU A 229 -20.98 -4.41 7.71
CA LEU A 229 -22.08 -5.38 7.57
C LEU A 229 -23.25 -5.07 8.52
N ARG A 230 -22.95 -4.68 9.75
CA ARG A 230 -23.96 -4.24 10.71
C ARG A 230 -24.71 -3.02 10.19
N GLY A 231 -24.00 -1.98 9.72
CA GLY A 231 -24.59 -0.80 9.12
C GLY A 231 -25.49 -1.14 7.94
N THR A 232 -25.05 -2.07 7.07
CA THR A 232 -25.86 -2.56 5.94
C THR A 232 -27.15 -3.26 6.41
N SER A 233 -27.05 -4.08 7.44
CA SER A 233 -28.21 -4.82 7.98
C SER A 233 -29.28 -3.90 8.59
N PHE A 234 -28.88 -2.76 9.13
CA PHE A 234 -29.78 -1.76 9.73
C PHE A 234 -30.06 -0.57 8.84
N LEU A 235 -29.53 -0.54 7.60
CA LEU A 235 -29.61 0.60 6.65
C LEU A 235 -29.03 1.90 7.25
N ASP A 236 -28.05 1.77 8.14
CA ASP A 236 -27.35 2.89 8.78
C ASP A 236 -26.19 3.36 7.87
N MET A 237 -26.53 4.07 6.79
CA MET A 237 -25.55 4.56 5.83
C MET A 237 -24.53 5.54 6.44
N PRO A 238 -24.89 6.46 7.35
CA PRO A 238 -23.90 7.29 8.02
C PRO A 238 -22.82 6.48 8.74
N LEU A 239 -23.17 5.37 9.41
CA LEU A 239 -22.19 4.47 10.03
C LEU A 239 -21.30 3.81 9.00
N ILE A 240 -21.87 3.33 7.87
CA ILE A 240 -21.09 2.72 6.79
C ILE A 240 -20.04 3.71 6.27
N PHE A 241 -20.45 4.94 5.93
CA PHE A 241 -19.53 5.95 5.41
C PHE A 241 -18.49 6.38 6.45
N ALA A 242 -18.87 6.49 7.73
CA ALA A 242 -17.94 6.74 8.81
C ALA A 242 -16.87 5.63 8.93
N CYS A 243 -17.27 4.35 8.81
CA CYS A 243 -16.35 3.22 8.78
C CYS A 243 -15.44 3.23 7.53
N LEU A 244 -15.97 3.62 6.35
CA LEU A 244 -15.16 3.75 5.13
C LEU A 244 -14.10 4.86 5.26
N VAL A 245 -14.44 5.99 5.89
CA VAL A 245 -13.48 7.07 6.20
C VAL A 245 -12.40 6.55 7.16
N ALA A 246 -12.79 5.88 8.24
CA ALA A 246 -11.85 5.31 9.20
C ALA A 246 -10.90 4.30 8.53
N LEU A 247 -11.44 3.42 7.67
CA LEU A 247 -10.65 2.46 6.92
C LEU A 247 -9.67 3.12 5.95
N SER A 248 -10.14 4.13 5.21
CA SER A 248 -9.29 4.90 4.30
C SER A 248 -8.14 5.55 5.05
N PHE A 249 -8.40 6.08 6.24
CA PHE A 249 -7.38 6.65 7.10
C PHE A 249 -6.34 5.60 7.53
N VAL A 250 -6.79 4.42 7.97
CA VAL A 250 -5.88 3.30 8.33
C VAL A 250 -5.04 2.86 7.12
N GLY A 251 -5.66 2.69 5.95
CA GLY A 251 -4.98 2.29 4.73
C GLY A 251 -3.91 3.31 4.30
N ILE A 252 -4.25 4.61 4.33
CA ILE A 252 -3.33 5.70 4.02
C ILE A 252 -2.18 5.74 5.03
N LEU A 253 -2.49 5.69 6.33
CA LEU A 253 -1.48 5.69 7.39
C LEU A 253 -0.53 4.49 7.24
N PHE A 254 -1.07 3.32 6.97
CA PHE A 254 -0.28 2.10 6.78
C PHE A 254 0.62 2.21 5.53
N SER A 255 0.13 2.76 4.42
CA SER A 255 0.92 3.01 3.22
C SER A 255 2.07 3.99 3.50
N TYR A 256 1.81 5.09 4.22
CA TYR A 256 2.88 6.02 4.61
C TYR A 256 3.89 5.41 5.58
N LEU A 257 3.49 4.47 6.45
CA LEU A 257 4.42 3.73 7.29
C LEU A 257 5.36 2.86 6.44
N VAL A 258 4.85 2.20 5.41
CA VAL A 258 5.67 1.41 4.47
C VAL A 258 6.61 2.32 3.66
N ASP A 259 6.14 3.48 3.20
CA ASP A 259 6.98 4.49 2.54
C ASP A 259 8.08 5.03 3.47
N GLY A 260 7.75 5.28 4.73
CA GLY A 260 8.72 5.70 5.74
C GLY A 260 9.79 4.65 6.00
N LEU A 261 9.41 3.37 6.04
CA LEU A 261 10.35 2.25 6.17
C LEU A 261 11.29 2.15 4.96
N GLU A 262 10.78 2.38 3.74
CA GLU A 262 11.62 2.44 2.55
C GLU A 262 12.69 3.52 2.66
N VAL A 263 12.28 4.74 3.00
CA VAL A 263 13.19 5.88 3.18
C VAL A 263 14.24 5.62 4.25
N LEU A 264 13.88 4.92 5.32
CA LEU A 264 14.79 4.57 6.42
C LEU A 264 15.80 3.48 6.00
N LEU A 265 15.33 2.47 5.26
CA LEU A 265 16.15 1.31 4.87
C LEU A 265 16.95 1.53 3.59
N MET A 266 16.60 2.57 2.79
CA MET A 266 17.25 2.88 1.52
C MET A 266 17.74 4.33 1.45
N PRO A 267 18.63 4.76 2.35
CA PRO A 267 19.10 6.15 2.38
C PRO A 267 19.90 6.57 1.13
N TRP A 268 20.41 5.59 0.37
CA TRP A 268 21.18 5.84 -0.87
C TRP A 268 20.31 6.27 -2.06
N GLN A 269 18.99 6.03 -2.04
CA GLN A 269 18.08 6.49 -3.11
C GLN A 269 17.71 7.97 -3.03
N ARG A 270 17.98 8.65 -1.91
CA ARG A 270 17.67 10.07 -1.71
C ARG A 270 18.50 11.05 -2.58
N LYS A 271 19.47 10.60 -3.35
CA LYS A 271 20.42 11.45 -4.10
C LYS A 271 20.10 11.56 -5.60
N THR A 272 18.96 11.05 -6.05
CA THR A 272 18.41 11.28 -7.39
C THR A 272 17.06 11.97 -7.27
#